data_05194e9cc00b8e3cd9f0b17c524b030e
#
_entry.id   05194e9cc00b8e3cd9f0b17c524b030e
#
_cell.length_a   1.000
_cell.length_b   1.000
_cell.length_c   1.000
_cell.angle_alpha   90.00
_cell.angle_beta   90.00
_cell.angle_gamma   90.00
#
_symmetry.space_group_name_H-M   'P 1'
#
loop_
_entity.id
_entity.type
_entity.pdbx_description
1 polymer ?
#
loop_
_entity_poly.entity_id
_entity_poly.type
_entity_poly.pdbx_seq_one_letter_code
_entity_poly.pdbx_strand_id
1 'polypeptide(L)'
;MDVLLLSGGLFLVAGRYWSGDYDLERALTRFRAAGVEATTGAPVRGLPAPGVYQYATTGGEWVSLFDTYRSYSPTTMRIVTLHECGVREEQFFLTQHLEYYDRCGDKLVTYGTDVAYWWTHGTQDFVCEGGSFDMAGMRPGDRVEWDCADEDTRAHQITEYIGDETVEVEGVPLPARHTRWTTLFSGATIGGALVDDWFDPSTGLLLRETRDIALQVGSQFVGRLDYTDRSAYTLLSVTPTR
;
A
#
# COMPACT_ATOMS: atom_id res chain seq x y z
N MET A 1 -19.39 15.35 41.15
CA MET A 1 -19.62 13.98 40.66
C MET A 1 -19.41 13.90 39.13
N ASP A 2 -18.60 14.81 38.55
CA ASP A 2 -18.48 14.99 37.09
C ASP A 2 -17.14 14.58 36.46
N VAL A 3 -16.23 14.03 37.28
CA VAL A 3 -14.88 13.63 36.81
C VAL A 3 -14.89 12.24 36.14
N LEU A 4 -15.88 11.40 36.43
CA LEU A 4 -15.94 10.04 35.87
C LEU A 4 -16.50 9.96 34.44
N LEU A 5 -17.24 10.96 33.99
CA LEU A 5 -17.80 11.00 32.63
C LEU A 5 -16.77 11.46 31.60
N LEU A 6 -15.82 12.30 31.97
CA LEU A 6 -14.74 12.75 31.09
C LEU A 6 -13.71 11.66 30.80
N SER A 7 -13.41 10.82 31.80
CA SER A 7 -12.47 9.71 31.60
C SER A 7 -13.05 8.59 30.71
N GLY A 8 -14.35 8.30 30.84
CA GLY A 8 -15.01 7.31 29.98
C GLY A 8 -15.11 7.74 28.52
N GLY A 9 -15.34 9.04 28.26
CA GLY A 9 -15.38 9.58 26.90
C GLY A 9 -14.01 9.55 26.21
N LEU A 10 -12.94 9.85 26.96
CA LEU A 10 -11.58 9.82 26.45
C LEU A 10 -11.13 8.39 26.07
N PHE A 11 -11.51 7.38 26.89
CA PHE A 11 -11.20 5.98 26.60
C PHE A 11 -11.97 5.44 25.38
N LEU A 12 -13.21 5.85 25.18
CA LEU A 12 -14.00 5.46 24.00
C LEU A 12 -13.49 6.10 22.70
N VAL A 13 -13.00 7.34 22.78
CA VAL A 13 -12.38 8.03 21.65
C VAL A 13 -11.01 7.41 21.35
N ALA A 14 -10.17 7.18 22.34
CA ALA A 14 -8.89 6.51 22.17
C ALA A 14 -9.05 5.10 21.58
N GLY A 15 -9.98 4.30 22.09
CA GLY A 15 -10.24 2.94 21.57
C GLY A 15 -10.72 2.91 20.12
N ARG A 16 -11.35 3.98 19.65
CA ARG A 16 -11.82 4.09 18.26
C ARG A 16 -10.70 4.45 17.26
N TYR A 17 -9.61 5.04 17.74
CA TYR A 17 -8.46 5.46 16.91
C TYR A 17 -7.27 4.52 17.04
N TRP A 18 -7.26 3.59 18.00
CA TRP A 18 -6.08 2.83 18.38
C TRP A 18 -5.89 1.51 17.67
N SER A 19 -6.55 1.20 16.66
CA SER A 19 -6.36 -0.01 15.87
C SER A 19 -7.63 -0.84 15.71
N GLY A 20 -8.06 -0.97 14.52
CA GLY A 20 -8.90 -2.09 14.14
C GLY A 20 -8.15 -2.83 13.04
N ASP A 21 -8.01 -4.12 13.19
CA ASP A 21 -7.62 -4.95 12.08
C ASP A 21 -8.64 -4.74 10.95
N TYR A 22 -8.15 -4.63 9.73
CA TYR A 22 -9.03 -4.64 8.57
C TYR A 22 -9.20 -6.08 8.12
N ASP A 23 -10.34 -6.68 8.49
CA ASP A 23 -10.59 -8.09 8.30
C ASP A 23 -11.13 -8.44 6.89
N LEU A 24 -11.14 -9.74 6.59
CA LEU A 24 -11.60 -10.25 5.29
C LEU A 24 -13.07 -9.91 5.00
N GLU A 25 -13.94 -9.88 6.00
CA GLU A 25 -15.38 -9.60 5.79
C GLU A 25 -15.59 -8.15 5.35
N ARG A 26 -14.88 -7.21 5.97
CA ARG A 26 -14.88 -5.79 5.57
C ARG A 26 -14.31 -5.62 4.17
N ALA A 27 -13.20 -6.31 3.86
CA ALA A 27 -12.59 -6.27 2.54
C ALA A 27 -13.53 -6.81 1.46
N LEU A 28 -14.22 -7.92 1.71
CA LEU A 28 -15.22 -8.47 0.80
C LEU A 28 -16.44 -7.56 0.64
N THR A 29 -16.89 -6.93 1.71
CA THR A 29 -17.99 -5.95 1.64
C THR A 29 -17.61 -4.76 0.76
N ARG A 30 -16.39 -4.23 0.93
CA ARG A 30 -15.87 -3.13 0.11
C ARG A 30 -15.70 -3.56 -1.35
N PHE A 31 -15.13 -4.73 -1.60
CA PHE A 31 -14.98 -5.28 -2.95
C PHE A 31 -16.33 -5.39 -3.68
N ARG A 32 -17.36 -5.92 -3.01
CA ARG A 32 -18.70 -6.06 -3.59
C ARG A 32 -19.38 -4.70 -3.82
N ALA A 33 -19.19 -3.75 -2.91
CA ALA A 33 -19.72 -2.39 -3.04
C ALA A 33 -19.10 -1.60 -4.21
N ALA A 34 -17.88 -1.94 -4.64
CA ALA A 34 -17.25 -1.35 -5.81
C ALA A 34 -17.91 -1.76 -7.15
N GLY A 35 -18.98 -2.56 -7.10
CA GLY A 35 -19.77 -2.93 -8.26
C GLY A 35 -19.04 -3.82 -9.28
N VAL A 36 -17.96 -4.43 -8.86
CA VAL A 36 -17.28 -5.44 -9.66
C VAL A 36 -18.19 -6.65 -9.71
N GLU A 37 -19.12 -6.68 -10.67
CA GLU A 37 -19.68 -7.96 -11.10
C GLU A 37 -18.48 -8.87 -11.35
N ALA A 38 -18.54 -10.07 -10.79
CA ALA A 38 -17.52 -11.08 -11.03
C ALA A 38 -17.47 -11.29 -12.55
N THR A 39 -16.68 -10.48 -13.22
CA THR A 39 -16.46 -10.66 -14.66
C THR A 39 -15.81 -12.02 -14.77
N THR A 40 -16.59 -12.98 -15.22
CA THR A 40 -16.14 -14.33 -15.61
C THR A 40 -15.24 -14.25 -16.85
N GLY A 41 -14.74 -13.05 -17.17
CA GLY A 41 -13.78 -12.81 -18.23
C GLY A 41 -12.45 -13.51 -17.95
N ALA A 42 -11.81 -14.00 -18.98
CA ALA A 42 -10.46 -14.52 -18.89
C ALA A 42 -9.54 -13.44 -18.25
N PRO A 43 -8.57 -13.87 -17.39
CA PRO A 43 -7.64 -12.92 -16.80
C PRO A 43 -6.99 -12.07 -17.90
N VAL A 44 -6.98 -10.75 -17.70
CA VAL A 44 -6.27 -9.84 -18.60
C VAL A 44 -4.77 -10.09 -18.36
N ARG A 45 -4.05 -10.41 -19.42
CA ARG A 45 -2.62 -10.70 -19.33
C ARG A 45 -1.88 -9.51 -18.69
N GLY A 46 -1.07 -9.78 -17.67
CA GLY A 46 -0.29 -8.77 -16.96
C GLY A 46 -1.05 -8.02 -15.88
N LEU A 47 -2.32 -8.36 -15.62
CA LEU A 47 -3.10 -7.79 -14.52
C LEU A 47 -3.56 -8.87 -13.54
N PRO A 48 -3.53 -8.61 -12.21
CA PRO A 48 -4.05 -9.54 -11.23
C PRO A 48 -5.57 -9.72 -11.37
N ALA A 49 -6.05 -10.89 -11.02
CA ALA A 49 -7.49 -11.17 -11.02
C ALA A 49 -8.20 -10.32 -9.95
N PRO A 50 -9.41 -9.77 -10.22
CA PRO A 50 -10.14 -9.00 -9.23
C PRO A 50 -10.59 -9.87 -8.06
N GLY A 51 -10.55 -9.30 -6.85
CA GLY A 51 -10.92 -9.94 -5.59
C GLY A 51 -10.12 -9.44 -4.42
N VAL A 52 -10.20 -10.16 -3.31
CA VAL A 52 -9.49 -9.87 -2.06
C VAL A 52 -8.37 -10.86 -1.86
N TYR A 53 -7.15 -10.36 -1.77
CA TYR A 53 -5.95 -11.12 -1.44
C TYR A 53 -5.54 -10.87 0.00
N GLN A 54 -5.01 -11.89 0.66
CA GLN A 54 -4.52 -11.84 2.02
C GLN A 54 -3.00 -11.99 2.04
N TYR A 55 -2.34 -11.22 2.91
CA TYR A 55 -0.89 -11.24 3.06
C TYR A 55 -0.51 -11.48 4.51
N ALA A 56 0.39 -12.41 4.76
CA ALA A 56 1.08 -12.53 6.06
C ALA A 56 1.99 -11.32 6.22
N THR A 57 1.78 -10.53 7.28
CA THR A 57 2.41 -9.23 7.47
C THR A 57 3.16 -9.18 8.79
N THR A 58 4.31 -8.54 8.77
CA THR A 58 5.13 -8.23 9.95
C THR A 58 5.58 -6.78 9.93
N GLY A 59 5.90 -6.23 11.12
CA GLY A 59 6.34 -4.84 11.24
C GLY A 59 5.20 -3.88 11.56
N GLY A 60 5.38 -2.62 11.18
CA GLY A 60 4.44 -1.56 11.51
C GLY A 60 5.04 -0.19 11.27
N GLU A 61 4.33 0.81 11.73
CA GLU A 61 4.65 2.21 11.56
C GLU A 61 4.85 2.93 12.88
N TRP A 62 5.65 3.96 12.87
CA TRP A 62 5.89 4.84 14.00
C TRP A 62 5.73 6.30 13.58
N VAL A 63 5.15 7.10 14.46
CA VAL A 63 5.03 8.53 14.29
C VAL A 63 5.49 9.25 15.55
N SER A 64 6.25 10.34 15.41
CA SER A 64 6.77 11.12 16.52
C SER A 64 5.68 11.79 17.38
N LEU A 65 4.45 11.87 16.89
CA LEU A 65 3.31 12.34 17.67
C LEU A 65 3.03 11.37 18.82
N PHE A 66 3.34 11.81 20.04
CA PHE A 66 3.27 11.01 21.27
C PHE A 66 4.07 9.71 21.24
N ASP A 67 5.16 9.66 20.44
CA ASP A 67 6.01 8.46 20.31
C ASP A 67 5.18 7.19 20.03
N THR A 68 4.28 7.29 19.05
CA THR A 68 3.29 6.25 18.82
C THR A 68 3.79 5.22 17.80
N TYR A 69 3.84 3.94 18.22
CA TYR A 69 4.07 2.80 17.33
C TYR A 69 2.78 2.01 17.15
N ARG A 70 2.47 1.66 15.88
CA ARG A 70 1.35 0.77 15.53
C ARG A 70 1.88 -0.46 14.80
N SER A 71 1.73 -1.64 15.39
CA SER A 71 1.97 -2.89 14.66
C SER A 71 0.88 -3.10 13.63
N TYR A 72 1.25 -3.56 12.45
CA TYR A 72 0.27 -4.01 11.47
C TYR A 72 -0.39 -5.31 11.91
N SER A 73 -1.60 -5.57 11.39
CA SER A 73 -2.25 -6.87 11.56
C SER A 73 -1.37 -7.98 11.01
N PRO A 74 -1.28 -9.15 11.68
CA PRO A 74 -0.58 -10.31 11.15
C PRO A 74 -1.06 -10.76 9.77
N THR A 75 -2.29 -10.34 9.40
CA THR A 75 -2.84 -10.52 8.06
C THR A 75 -3.41 -9.20 7.57
N THR A 76 -2.88 -8.71 6.45
CA THR A 76 -3.38 -7.52 5.78
C THR A 76 -4.14 -7.89 4.51
N MET A 77 -4.97 -6.96 4.01
CA MET A 77 -5.87 -7.19 2.88
C MET A 77 -5.50 -6.30 1.72
N ARG A 78 -5.41 -6.90 0.51
CA ARG A 78 -5.33 -6.15 -0.74
C ARG A 78 -6.57 -6.43 -1.56
N ILE A 79 -7.30 -5.39 -1.91
CA ILE A 79 -8.49 -5.45 -2.77
C ILE A 79 -8.07 -5.05 -4.18
N VAL A 80 -8.33 -5.90 -5.15
CA VAL A 80 -8.10 -5.62 -6.57
C VAL A 80 -9.44 -5.47 -7.27
N THR A 81 -9.67 -4.33 -7.89
CA THR A 81 -10.85 -4.03 -8.70
C THR A 81 -10.44 -3.65 -10.11
N LEU A 82 -11.30 -3.94 -11.10
CA LEU A 82 -11.07 -3.55 -12.49
C LEU A 82 -11.72 -2.20 -12.77
N HIS A 83 -11.11 -1.42 -13.64
CA HIS A 83 -11.70 -0.23 -14.25
C HIS A 83 -11.39 -0.18 -15.76
N GLU A 84 -11.85 0.85 -16.47
CA GLU A 84 -11.82 0.91 -17.94
C GLU A 84 -10.45 0.64 -18.58
N CYS A 85 -9.36 1.08 -17.95
CA CYS A 85 -8.02 0.93 -18.52
C CYS A 85 -7.09 -0.02 -17.74
N GLY A 86 -7.54 -0.58 -16.61
CA GLY A 86 -6.65 -1.43 -15.80
C GLY A 86 -7.23 -1.86 -14.46
N VAL A 87 -6.45 -1.68 -13.41
CA VAL A 87 -6.78 -2.12 -12.05
C VAL A 87 -6.54 -1.00 -11.04
N ARG A 88 -7.39 -0.97 -10.01
CA ARG A 88 -7.14 -0.32 -8.73
C ARG A 88 -6.81 -1.36 -7.70
N GLU A 89 -5.71 -1.17 -6.99
CA GLU A 89 -5.28 -1.99 -5.88
C GLU A 89 -5.35 -1.16 -4.60
N GLU A 90 -6.04 -1.64 -3.58
CA GLU A 90 -6.18 -0.99 -2.27
C GLU A 90 -5.58 -1.90 -1.21
N GLN A 91 -4.48 -1.48 -0.57
CA GLN A 91 -3.81 -2.20 0.50
C GLN A 91 -4.23 -1.63 1.86
N PHE A 92 -4.85 -2.45 2.68
CA PHE A 92 -5.24 -2.11 4.05
C PHE A 92 -4.27 -2.74 5.04
N PHE A 93 -3.46 -1.92 5.68
CA PHE A 93 -2.59 -2.34 6.78
C PHE A 93 -3.35 -2.36 8.11
N LEU A 94 -4.19 -1.36 8.31
CA LEU A 94 -5.10 -1.19 9.43
C LEU A 94 -6.40 -0.56 8.92
N THR A 95 -7.44 -0.50 9.73
CA THR A 95 -8.66 0.24 9.39
C THR A 95 -8.39 1.72 9.11
N GLN A 96 -7.35 2.28 9.74
CA GLN A 96 -6.94 3.68 9.61
C GLN A 96 -5.71 3.88 8.72
N HIS A 97 -5.28 2.87 7.97
CA HIS A 97 -4.18 2.99 7.04
C HIS A 97 -4.48 2.22 5.76
N LEU A 98 -4.83 2.96 4.73
CA LEU A 98 -5.06 2.53 3.37
C LEU A 98 -4.00 3.14 2.45
N GLU A 99 -3.42 2.33 1.59
CA GLU A 99 -2.71 2.78 0.40
C GLU A 99 -3.41 2.27 -0.85
N TYR A 100 -3.36 3.03 -1.93
CA TYR A 100 -3.98 2.60 -3.19
C TYR A 100 -3.12 2.99 -4.38
N TYR A 101 -3.28 2.20 -5.45
CA TYR A 101 -2.55 2.32 -6.71
C TYR A 101 -3.53 2.11 -7.86
N ASP A 102 -3.62 3.08 -8.78
CA ASP A 102 -4.37 2.94 -10.03
C ASP A 102 -3.40 2.71 -11.17
N ARG A 103 -3.56 1.59 -11.86
CA ARG A 103 -2.76 1.23 -13.03
C ARG A 103 -3.62 1.16 -14.27
N CYS A 104 -3.16 1.80 -15.36
CA CYS A 104 -3.71 1.66 -16.72
C CYS A 104 -2.74 0.86 -17.58
N GLY A 105 -3.05 -0.42 -17.79
CA GLY A 105 -2.12 -1.36 -18.37
C GLY A 105 -0.89 -1.54 -17.47
N ASP A 106 0.28 -1.22 -18.01
CA ASP A 106 1.57 -1.27 -17.31
C ASP A 106 1.94 0.03 -16.59
N LYS A 107 1.13 1.08 -16.71
CA LYS A 107 1.46 2.40 -16.17
C LYS A 107 0.77 2.65 -14.83
N LEU A 108 1.53 3.11 -13.85
CA LEU A 108 0.99 3.74 -12.66
C LEU A 108 0.46 5.13 -13.03
N VAL A 109 -0.81 5.38 -12.77
CA VAL A 109 -1.48 6.66 -13.07
C VAL A 109 -1.62 7.49 -11.81
N THR A 110 -2.09 6.86 -10.73
CA THR A 110 -2.16 7.49 -9.41
C THR A 110 -1.73 6.52 -8.32
N TYR A 111 -1.18 7.06 -7.26
CA TYR A 111 -1.11 6.36 -5.99
C TYR A 111 -1.45 7.31 -4.86
N GLY A 112 -1.91 6.79 -3.75
CA GLY A 112 -2.21 7.63 -2.61
C GLY A 112 -2.28 6.87 -1.31
N THR A 113 -2.38 7.65 -0.25
CA THR A 113 -2.49 7.16 1.11
C THR A 113 -3.64 7.85 1.82
N ASP A 114 -4.32 7.10 2.67
CA ASP A 114 -5.33 7.58 3.60
C ASP A 114 -4.98 7.05 4.98
N VAL A 115 -4.45 7.92 5.83
CA VAL A 115 -3.92 7.52 7.13
C VAL A 115 -4.49 8.41 8.24
N ALA A 116 -5.05 7.79 9.27
CA ALA A 116 -5.53 8.49 10.44
C ALA A 116 -4.73 8.12 11.69
N TYR A 117 -4.28 9.16 12.41
CA TYR A 117 -3.64 9.06 13.71
C TYR A 117 -4.41 9.93 14.70
N TRP A 118 -4.98 9.33 15.75
CA TRP A 118 -5.73 10.03 16.78
C TRP A 118 -6.87 10.88 16.17
N TRP A 119 -6.71 12.21 16.23
CA TRP A 119 -7.63 13.18 15.61
C TRP A 119 -7.11 13.76 14.30
N THR A 120 -5.92 13.37 13.87
CA THR A 120 -5.37 13.80 12.59
C THR A 120 -5.72 12.78 11.52
N HIS A 121 -6.12 13.28 10.37
CA HIS A 121 -6.41 12.50 9.17
C HIS A 121 -5.67 13.18 8.03
N GLY A 122 -4.88 12.41 7.31
CA GLY A 122 -4.12 12.87 6.15
C GLY A 122 -4.41 11.98 4.95
N THR A 123 -4.74 12.61 3.84
CA THR A 123 -4.81 11.96 2.52
C THR A 123 -3.77 12.60 1.63
N GLN A 124 -3.10 11.80 0.83
CA GLN A 124 -2.22 12.24 -0.24
C GLN A 124 -2.61 11.51 -1.52
N ASP A 125 -2.83 12.25 -2.59
CA ASP A 125 -3.26 11.74 -3.89
C ASP A 125 -2.27 12.20 -4.96
N PHE A 126 -1.34 11.32 -5.32
CA PHE A 126 -0.32 11.62 -6.31
C PHE A 126 -0.78 11.25 -7.71
N VAL A 127 -0.64 12.16 -8.66
CA VAL A 127 -0.74 11.90 -10.10
C VAL A 127 0.66 11.63 -10.64
N CYS A 128 0.82 10.56 -11.40
CA CYS A 128 2.11 10.07 -11.86
C CYS A 128 2.28 10.27 -13.37
N GLU A 129 3.48 10.67 -13.78
CA GLU A 129 3.86 10.81 -15.17
C GLU A 129 4.99 9.84 -15.50
N GLY A 130 4.77 8.94 -16.45
CA GLY A 130 5.81 8.06 -16.99
C GLY A 130 6.09 6.77 -16.20
N GLY A 131 5.44 6.52 -15.07
CA GLY A 131 5.61 5.29 -14.30
C GLY A 131 5.24 4.04 -15.12
N SER A 132 6.06 2.99 -15.06
CA SER A 132 5.77 1.73 -15.72
C SER A 132 6.11 0.55 -14.81
N PHE A 133 5.21 -0.43 -14.77
CA PHE A 133 5.41 -1.73 -14.14
C PHE A 133 5.89 -2.80 -15.13
N ASP A 134 5.93 -2.48 -16.44
CA ASP A 134 6.44 -3.44 -17.42
C ASP A 134 7.97 -3.44 -17.43
N MET A 135 8.52 -4.46 -16.79
CA MET A 135 9.95 -4.75 -16.79
C MET A 135 10.35 -5.71 -17.92
N ALA A 136 9.45 -5.91 -18.93
CA ALA A 136 9.73 -6.81 -20.04
C ALA A 136 10.92 -6.28 -20.85
N GLY A 137 11.93 -7.15 -21.02
CA GLY A 137 13.15 -6.81 -21.74
C GLY A 137 14.21 -6.05 -20.94
N MET A 138 13.93 -5.66 -19.70
CA MET A 138 14.94 -5.08 -18.80
C MET A 138 15.95 -6.14 -18.34
N ARG A 139 17.17 -5.70 -18.08
CA ARG A 139 18.24 -6.51 -17.50
C ARG A 139 18.46 -6.12 -16.05
N PRO A 140 18.92 -7.05 -15.19
CA PRO A 140 19.27 -6.69 -13.82
C PRO A 140 20.20 -5.47 -13.78
N GLY A 141 19.78 -4.46 -12.97
CA GLY A 141 20.44 -3.16 -12.86
C GLY A 141 19.88 -2.06 -13.77
N ASP A 142 19.03 -2.38 -14.73
CA ASP A 142 18.32 -1.36 -15.52
C ASP A 142 17.37 -0.56 -14.64
N ARG A 143 17.22 0.74 -14.92
CA ARG A 143 16.43 1.67 -14.13
C ARG A 143 15.47 2.48 -14.98
N VAL A 144 14.33 2.80 -14.40
CA VAL A 144 13.36 3.75 -14.95
C VAL A 144 13.09 4.81 -13.88
N GLU A 145 13.14 6.07 -14.28
CA GLU A 145 12.85 7.22 -13.41
C GLU A 145 11.56 7.88 -13.85
N TRP A 146 10.77 8.34 -12.88
CA TRP A 146 9.50 8.99 -13.11
C TRP A 146 9.08 9.81 -11.89
N ASP A 147 8.13 10.72 -12.10
CA ASP A 147 7.67 11.65 -11.08
C ASP A 147 6.19 11.49 -10.80
N CYS A 148 5.82 11.67 -9.54
CA CYS A 148 4.45 11.87 -9.11
C CYS A 148 4.35 13.15 -8.30
N ALA A 149 3.20 13.80 -8.35
CA ALA A 149 2.94 15.00 -7.59
C ALA A 149 1.50 15.06 -7.08
N ASP A 150 1.33 15.60 -5.90
CA ASP A 150 0.08 16.14 -5.40
C ASP A 150 0.17 17.68 -5.33
N GLU A 151 -0.72 18.34 -4.57
CA GLU A 151 -0.78 19.81 -4.50
C GLU A 151 0.50 20.45 -3.95
N ASP A 152 1.15 19.84 -2.96
CA ASP A 152 2.26 20.43 -2.21
C ASP A 152 3.48 19.51 -2.01
N THR A 153 3.41 18.28 -2.51
CA THR A 153 4.48 17.28 -2.41
C THR A 153 4.82 16.70 -3.78
N ARG A 154 6.09 16.49 -4.03
CA ARG A 154 6.61 15.76 -5.19
C ARG A 154 7.31 14.50 -4.73
N ALA A 155 7.12 13.41 -5.47
CA ALA A 155 7.77 12.13 -5.29
C ALA A 155 8.55 11.77 -6.55
N HIS A 156 9.86 11.87 -6.50
CA HIS A 156 10.74 11.37 -7.54
C HIS A 156 11.03 9.91 -7.31
N GLN A 157 10.69 9.06 -8.27
CA GLN A 157 10.78 7.61 -8.15
C GLN A 157 11.83 7.04 -9.09
N ILE A 158 12.62 6.11 -8.59
CA ILE A 158 13.58 5.30 -9.34
C ILE A 158 13.21 3.85 -9.12
N THR A 159 12.81 3.17 -10.18
CA THR A 159 12.55 1.72 -10.15
C THR A 159 13.73 1.01 -10.80
N GLU A 160 14.36 0.12 -10.06
CA GLU A 160 15.46 -0.74 -10.53
C GLU A 160 14.95 -2.18 -10.64
N TYR A 161 15.19 -2.80 -11.79
CA TYR A 161 14.99 -4.24 -11.94
C TYR A 161 16.17 -4.99 -11.34
N ILE A 162 15.94 -5.76 -10.27
CA ILE A 162 16.99 -6.51 -9.57
C ILE A 162 17.22 -7.87 -10.24
N GLY A 163 16.16 -8.54 -10.67
CA GLY A 163 16.25 -9.83 -11.35
C GLY A 163 15.02 -10.70 -11.16
N ASP A 164 15.07 -11.88 -11.76
CA ASP A 164 14.07 -12.93 -11.53
C ASP A 164 14.48 -13.79 -10.34
N GLU A 165 13.54 -14.01 -9.43
CA GLU A 165 13.70 -14.77 -8.20
C GLU A 165 12.56 -15.79 -8.05
N THR A 166 12.50 -16.42 -6.88
CA THR A 166 11.41 -17.33 -6.51
C THR A 166 10.86 -16.91 -5.15
N VAL A 167 9.54 -16.77 -5.06
CA VAL A 167 8.82 -16.54 -3.82
C VAL A 167 7.96 -17.76 -3.51
N GLU A 168 8.02 -18.21 -2.26
CA GLU A 168 7.17 -19.32 -1.81
C GLU A 168 5.80 -18.78 -1.36
N VAL A 169 4.72 -19.29 -1.95
CA VAL A 169 3.33 -18.99 -1.60
C VAL A 169 2.60 -20.33 -1.41
N GLU A 170 1.98 -20.53 -0.24
CA GLU A 170 1.31 -21.81 0.11
C GLU A 170 2.25 -23.04 0.01
N GLY A 171 3.56 -22.88 0.23
CA GLY A 171 4.55 -23.96 0.07
C GLY A 171 4.90 -24.24 -1.39
N VAL A 172 4.39 -23.47 -2.35
CA VAL A 172 4.68 -23.60 -3.77
C VAL A 172 5.66 -22.50 -4.19
N PRO A 173 6.82 -22.85 -4.78
CA PRO A 173 7.74 -21.85 -5.32
C PRO A 173 7.17 -21.27 -6.63
N LEU A 174 6.99 -19.95 -6.65
CA LEU A 174 6.49 -19.19 -7.79
C LEU A 174 7.59 -18.30 -8.37
N PRO A 175 7.71 -18.21 -9.71
CA PRO A 175 8.60 -17.24 -10.33
C PRO A 175 8.15 -15.82 -9.98
N ALA A 176 9.12 -14.96 -9.69
CA ALA A 176 8.86 -13.59 -9.31
C ALA A 176 9.87 -12.64 -9.96
N ARG A 177 9.41 -11.47 -10.40
CA ARG A 177 10.26 -10.34 -10.75
C ARG A 177 10.50 -9.50 -9.51
N HIS A 178 11.77 -9.34 -9.17
CA HIS A 178 12.19 -8.48 -8.08
C HIS A 178 12.52 -7.09 -8.63
N THR A 179 11.83 -6.08 -8.12
CA THR A 179 12.09 -4.67 -8.38
C THR A 179 12.36 -3.93 -7.07
N ARG A 180 13.19 -2.91 -7.13
CA ARG A 180 13.46 -2.01 -6.03
C ARG A 180 13.01 -0.60 -6.38
N TRP A 181 12.22 -0.01 -5.54
CA TRP A 181 11.74 1.36 -5.67
C TRP A 181 12.43 2.24 -4.64
N THR A 182 13.07 3.27 -5.13
CA THR A 182 13.59 4.35 -4.30
C THR A 182 12.77 5.59 -4.57
N THR A 183 12.08 6.11 -3.57
CA THR A 183 11.29 7.33 -3.69
C THR A 183 11.92 8.43 -2.86
N LEU A 184 12.09 9.62 -3.44
CA LEU A 184 12.54 10.83 -2.77
C LEU A 184 11.41 11.85 -2.76
N PHE A 185 10.95 12.19 -1.55
CA PHE A 185 9.88 13.17 -1.36
C PHE A 185 10.44 14.57 -1.11
N SER A 186 9.77 15.58 -1.67
CA SER A 186 10.08 16.99 -1.47
C SER A 186 8.81 17.83 -1.41
N GLY A 187 8.82 18.93 -0.63
CA GLY A 187 7.66 19.79 -0.40
C GLY A 187 7.13 19.70 1.02
N ALA A 188 5.82 19.52 1.21
CA ALA A 188 5.19 19.36 2.52
C ALA A 188 5.62 18.05 3.18
N THR A 189 5.75 16.98 2.43
CA THR A 189 6.41 15.74 2.84
C THR A 189 7.84 15.72 2.31
N ILE A 190 8.82 15.39 3.16
CA ILE A 190 10.23 15.22 2.78
C ILE A 190 10.76 13.92 3.36
N GLY A 191 11.75 13.31 2.69
CA GLY A 191 12.37 12.07 3.11
C GLY A 191 12.42 11.05 1.98
N GLY A 192 12.40 9.76 2.33
CA GLY A 192 12.52 8.72 1.32
C GLY A 192 11.87 7.41 1.72
N ALA A 193 11.63 6.61 0.71
CA ALA A 193 11.17 5.23 0.82
C ALA A 193 12.06 4.31 0.00
N LEU A 194 12.36 3.15 0.56
CA LEU A 194 12.97 2.02 -0.12
C LEU A 194 12.00 0.85 -0.02
N VAL A 195 11.56 0.35 -1.17
CA VAL A 195 10.60 -0.75 -1.27
C VAL A 195 11.14 -1.79 -2.22
N ASP A 196 11.21 -3.02 -1.78
CA ASP A 196 11.51 -4.17 -2.63
C ASP A 196 10.21 -4.96 -2.87
N ASP A 197 9.86 -5.14 -4.15
CA ASP A 197 8.67 -5.81 -4.62
C ASP A 197 9.00 -7.06 -5.44
N TRP A 198 8.23 -8.11 -5.22
CA TRP A 198 8.27 -9.35 -6.02
C TRP A 198 6.92 -9.57 -6.69
N PHE A 199 6.85 -9.39 -7.98
CA PHE A 199 5.63 -9.57 -8.78
C PHE A 199 5.65 -10.88 -9.57
N ASP A 200 4.50 -11.54 -9.66
CA ASP A 200 4.28 -12.60 -10.64
C ASP A 200 4.42 -12.02 -12.06
N PRO A 201 5.36 -12.53 -12.88
CA PRO A 201 5.62 -11.96 -14.20
C PRO A 201 4.46 -12.18 -15.20
N SER A 202 3.53 -13.09 -14.91
CA SER A 202 2.40 -13.39 -15.80
C SER A 202 1.17 -12.53 -15.53
N THR A 203 0.96 -12.18 -14.27
CA THR A 203 -0.25 -11.48 -13.80
C THR A 203 0.02 -10.11 -13.21
N GLY A 204 1.29 -9.77 -12.90
CA GLY A 204 1.62 -8.57 -12.16
C GLY A 204 1.09 -8.54 -10.72
N LEU A 205 0.66 -9.70 -10.19
CA LEU A 205 0.24 -9.82 -8.80
C LEU A 205 1.46 -9.69 -7.88
N LEU A 206 1.36 -8.85 -6.87
CA LEU A 206 2.38 -8.72 -5.84
C LEU A 206 2.42 -10.02 -5.00
N LEU A 207 3.57 -10.68 -4.96
CA LEU A 207 3.78 -11.90 -4.19
C LEU A 207 4.42 -11.60 -2.82
N ARG A 208 5.28 -10.59 -2.77
CA ARG A 208 5.98 -10.17 -1.56
C ARG A 208 6.38 -8.69 -1.67
N GLU A 209 6.44 -8.00 -0.54
CA GLU A 209 7.01 -6.66 -0.43
C GLU A 209 7.78 -6.51 0.88
N THR A 210 8.84 -5.71 0.86
CA THR A 210 9.52 -5.21 2.07
C THR A 210 9.71 -3.71 1.97
N ARG A 211 9.55 -2.99 3.09
CA ARG A 211 9.55 -1.53 3.14
C ARG A 211 10.46 -1.00 4.23
N ASP A 212 11.19 0.06 3.91
CA ASP A 212 11.86 0.95 4.86
C ASP A 212 11.59 2.39 4.43
N ILE A 213 10.67 3.05 5.13
CA ILE A 213 10.20 4.40 4.82
C ILE A 213 10.55 5.30 5.99
N ALA A 214 11.12 6.48 5.70
CA ALA A 214 11.42 7.51 6.67
C ALA A 214 11.06 8.88 6.11
N LEU A 215 10.03 9.51 6.66
CA LEU A 215 9.47 10.76 6.19
C LEU A 215 9.34 11.79 7.31
N GLN A 216 9.35 13.05 6.92
CA GLN A 216 8.85 14.16 7.72
C GLN A 216 7.62 14.72 7.03
N VAL A 217 6.47 14.60 7.66
CA VAL A 217 5.17 15.00 7.13
C VAL A 217 4.74 16.31 7.76
N GLY A 218 4.33 17.28 6.94
CA GLY A 218 3.78 18.55 7.41
C GLY A 218 2.42 18.33 8.07
N SER A 219 2.20 18.95 9.24
CA SER A 219 0.91 18.96 9.92
C SER A 219 0.48 20.40 10.20
N GLN A 220 -0.77 20.72 9.91
CA GLN A 220 -1.33 22.04 10.18
C GLN A 220 -1.38 22.41 11.67
N PHE A 221 -1.35 21.41 12.58
CA PHE A 221 -1.57 21.62 14.01
C PHE A 221 -0.29 21.51 14.83
N VAL A 222 0.66 20.67 14.44
CA VAL A 222 1.83 20.32 15.27
C VAL A 222 3.17 20.52 14.53
N GLY A 223 3.15 21.13 13.36
CA GLY A 223 4.36 21.32 12.55
C GLY A 223 4.75 20.08 11.78
N ARG A 224 6.04 19.73 11.73
CA ARG A 224 6.52 18.52 11.06
C ARG A 224 6.52 17.34 12.04
N LEU A 225 6.06 16.21 11.56
CA LEU A 225 6.06 14.93 12.27
C LEU A 225 7.02 13.97 11.56
N ASP A 226 7.86 13.28 12.31
CA ASP A 226 8.62 12.16 11.78
C ASP A 226 7.71 10.93 11.71
N TYR A 227 7.78 10.24 10.59
CA TYR A 227 7.07 9.01 10.27
C TYR A 227 8.05 7.96 9.78
N THR A 228 7.92 6.74 10.25
CA THR A 228 8.63 5.58 9.69
C THR A 228 7.70 4.40 9.53
N ASP A 229 7.89 3.64 8.44
CA ASP A 229 7.26 2.33 8.22
C ASP A 229 8.38 1.31 7.94
N ARG A 230 8.40 0.24 8.72
CA ARG A 230 9.27 -0.91 8.50
C ARG A 230 8.43 -2.15 8.55
N SER A 231 8.15 -2.69 7.39
CA SER A 231 7.25 -3.82 7.26
C SER A 231 7.66 -4.77 6.15
N ALA A 232 7.12 -5.98 6.23
CA ALA A 232 7.20 -6.97 5.17
C ALA A 232 5.89 -7.74 5.10
N TYR A 233 5.44 -8.03 3.90
CA TYR A 233 4.28 -8.88 3.70
C TYR A 233 4.44 -9.81 2.52
N THR A 234 3.89 -11.03 2.65
CA THR A 234 3.96 -12.11 1.66
C THR A 234 2.56 -12.65 1.42
N LEU A 235 2.22 -12.84 0.17
CA LEU A 235 0.94 -13.37 -0.28
C LEU A 235 0.65 -14.73 0.34
N LEU A 236 -0.56 -14.92 0.86
CA LEU A 236 -0.99 -16.20 1.44
C LEU A 236 -1.58 -17.14 0.39
N SER A 237 -2.25 -16.63 -0.65
CA SER A 237 -2.80 -17.44 -1.74
C SER A 237 -2.88 -16.63 -3.03
N VAL A 238 -2.55 -17.26 -4.16
CA VAL A 238 -2.69 -16.67 -5.51
C VAL A 238 -4.14 -16.61 -5.97
N THR A 239 -5.04 -17.32 -5.30
CA THR A 239 -6.47 -17.31 -5.62
C THR A 239 -7.19 -16.28 -4.74
N PRO A 240 -7.76 -15.22 -5.32
CA PRO A 240 -8.47 -14.23 -4.54
C PRO A 240 -9.81 -14.78 -4.00
N THR A 241 -10.20 -14.30 -2.83
CA THR A 241 -11.57 -14.48 -2.30
C THR A 241 -12.52 -13.45 -2.93
N ARG A 242 -13.77 -13.83 -3.19
CA ARG A 242 -14.78 -12.98 -3.84
C ARG A 242 -16.10 -12.94 -3.09
#